data_9fd9f85bbe533b049e32c492ad4e9c6e
#
_entry.id   9fd9f85bbe533b049e32c492ad4e9c6e
#
_cell.length_a   1.000
_cell.length_b   1.000
_cell.length_c   1.000
_cell.angle_alpha   90.00
_cell.angle_beta   90.00
_cell.angle_gamma   90.00
#
_symmetry.space_group_name_H-M   'P 1'
#
loop_
_entity.id
_entity.type
_entity.pdbx_description
1 polymer ?
#
loop_
_entity_poly.entity_id
_entity_poly.type
_entity_poly.pdbx_seq_one_letter_code
_entity_poly.pdbx_strand_id
1 'polypeptide(L)'
;LIWFICSPWSFFPSMMEGPICRYNDDAVSLWEGRRSSVQNLVFGAERILYGVMKKMVIADRLNIMIKTLYSGYADYDGGMMVVAAIAYTCQLYMEFSGTMDVVIGSAELFGIVLPENFKRPFFSKSISEFWTRWHITLGTWFRDYIFYPISMSKPMKRLTSKARKKIGNHFGPLIAGSIALFVVWLFNGLWHGAGWHYICFGMYHFVLIASANAVEPYTKKLLEKLHIRREEGGYKCFRIVRTALLVCIGELIFRAGSLRIAMRMLKKMFTDFNFRSFTDGTLLNLGMDKYDFLIVAVSVLIVLVISIANERGICIRQKLAEKKVVVRWAVVYGLILFCIIFGAYGMNYTPVDPIYAGF
;
A
#
# COMPACT_ATOMS: atom_id res chain seq x y z
N LEU A 1 -4.18 -36.63 -0.80
CA LEU A 1 -3.55 -35.74 0.19
C LEU A 1 -2.64 -34.69 -0.48
N ILE A 2 -1.74 -35.09 -1.41
CA ILE A 2 -0.85 -34.18 -2.16
C ILE A 2 -1.66 -33.21 -3.03
N TRP A 3 -2.72 -33.68 -3.70
CA TRP A 3 -3.65 -32.84 -4.47
C TRP A 3 -4.34 -31.80 -3.61
N PHE A 4 -4.75 -32.18 -2.40
CA PHE A 4 -5.40 -31.33 -1.42
C PHE A 4 -4.44 -30.23 -0.87
N ILE A 5 -3.16 -30.58 -0.68
CA ILE A 5 -2.12 -29.65 -0.23
C ILE A 5 -1.71 -28.67 -1.33
N CYS A 6 -1.64 -29.12 -2.60
CA CYS A 6 -1.18 -28.30 -3.72
C CYS A 6 -2.28 -27.40 -4.30
N SER A 7 -3.57 -27.72 -4.11
CA SER A 7 -4.69 -27.01 -4.71
C SER A 7 -4.78 -25.52 -4.36
N PRO A 8 -4.60 -25.05 -3.11
CA PRO A 8 -4.57 -23.63 -2.79
C PRO A 8 -3.36 -22.87 -3.35
N TRP A 9 -2.22 -23.59 -3.54
CA TRP A 9 -0.98 -23.02 -4.06
C TRP A 9 -0.96 -22.94 -5.59
N SER A 10 -1.78 -23.74 -6.25
CA SER A 10 -1.90 -23.80 -7.71
C SER A 10 -3.15 -23.10 -8.26
N PHE A 11 -3.89 -22.38 -7.43
CA PHE A 11 -5.03 -21.61 -7.87
C PHE A 11 -4.57 -20.46 -8.77
N PHE A 12 -4.81 -20.60 -10.07
CA PHE A 12 -4.20 -19.79 -11.13
C PHE A 12 -4.33 -18.27 -10.95
N PRO A 13 -5.42 -17.69 -10.39
CA PRO A 13 -5.51 -16.24 -10.24
C PRO A 13 -4.48 -15.66 -9.26
N SER A 14 -4.05 -16.44 -8.26
CA SER A 14 -3.09 -15.99 -7.23
C SER A 14 -1.70 -16.60 -7.37
N MET A 15 -1.43 -17.39 -8.44
CA MET A 15 -0.19 -18.14 -8.59
C MET A 15 1.01 -17.23 -8.87
N MET A 16 0.83 -16.20 -9.71
CA MET A 16 1.92 -15.29 -10.08
C MET A 16 2.07 -14.16 -9.06
N GLU A 17 0.96 -13.58 -8.65
CA GLU A 17 0.89 -12.49 -7.70
C GLU A 17 -0.51 -12.50 -7.07
N GLY A 18 -0.60 -12.35 -5.74
CA GLY A 18 -1.91 -12.40 -5.08
C GLY A 18 -1.81 -12.26 -3.56
N PRO A 19 -2.97 -12.23 -2.89
CA PRO A 19 -3.00 -12.32 -1.44
C PRO A 19 -2.35 -13.62 -0.95
N ILE A 20 -1.55 -13.55 0.11
CA ILE A 20 -0.97 -14.74 0.75
C ILE A 20 -2.10 -15.50 1.46
N CYS A 21 -2.58 -16.53 0.78
CA CYS A 21 -3.66 -17.37 1.25
C CYS A 21 -3.16 -18.41 2.27
N ARG A 22 -3.99 -18.74 3.24
CA ARG A 22 -3.70 -19.82 4.17
C ARG A 22 -4.53 -21.04 3.81
N TYR A 23 -3.89 -22.19 3.89
CA TYR A 23 -4.56 -23.46 3.63
C TYR A 23 -5.92 -23.60 4.35
N ASN A 24 -5.97 -23.25 5.64
CA ASN A 24 -7.19 -23.38 6.44
C ASN A 24 -8.30 -22.42 6.03
N ASP A 25 -7.98 -21.30 5.38
CA ASP A 25 -8.96 -20.28 4.99
C ASP A 25 -9.56 -20.58 3.61
N ASP A 26 -8.77 -21.16 2.70
CA ASP A 26 -9.15 -21.27 1.28
C ASP A 26 -9.39 -22.72 0.82
N ALA A 27 -8.76 -23.72 1.45
CA ALA A 27 -8.80 -25.10 0.99
C ALA A 27 -10.23 -25.66 0.94
N VAL A 28 -11.06 -25.36 1.93
CA VAL A 28 -12.46 -25.83 1.97
C VAL A 28 -13.26 -25.22 0.84
N SER A 29 -13.14 -23.90 0.61
CA SER A 29 -13.88 -23.21 -0.43
C SER A 29 -13.45 -23.63 -1.85
N LEU A 30 -12.16 -23.95 -2.02
CA LEU A 30 -11.61 -24.46 -3.29
C LEU A 30 -12.02 -25.93 -3.54
N TRP A 31 -12.09 -26.73 -2.47
CA TRP A 31 -12.42 -28.16 -2.57
C TRP A 31 -13.91 -28.40 -2.77
N GLU A 32 -14.76 -27.72 -2.00
CA GLU A 32 -16.23 -27.89 -2.09
C GLU A 32 -16.82 -27.35 -3.39
N GLY A 33 -16.10 -26.44 -4.05
CA GLY A 33 -16.54 -25.80 -5.29
C GLY A 33 -17.82 -24.97 -5.06
N ARG A 34 -17.74 -23.66 -5.15
CA ARG A 34 -18.93 -22.81 -5.09
C ARG A 34 -19.49 -22.62 -6.50
N ARG A 35 -20.80 -22.73 -6.65
CA ARG A 35 -21.45 -22.35 -7.92
C ARG A 35 -21.29 -20.84 -8.11
N SER A 36 -20.71 -20.45 -9.23
CA SER A 36 -20.68 -19.05 -9.61
C SER A 36 -22.09 -18.55 -9.89
N SER A 37 -22.45 -17.40 -9.38
CA SER A 37 -23.69 -16.70 -9.64
C SER A 37 -23.49 -15.58 -10.66
N VAL A 38 -24.56 -15.13 -11.32
CA VAL A 38 -24.49 -13.94 -12.20
C VAL A 38 -23.96 -12.73 -11.42
N GLN A 39 -24.29 -12.61 -10.15
CA GLN A 39 -23.77 -11.52 -9.30
C GLN A 39 -22.27 -11.61 -9.11
N ASN A 40 -21.70 -12.81 -8.92
CA ASN A 40 -20.26 -13.01 -8.82
C ASN A 40 -19.54 -12.63 -10.12
N LEU A 41 -20.13 -12.98 -11.29
CA LEU A 41 -19.60 -12.61 -12.59
C LEU A 41 -19.56 -11.07 -12.75
N VAL A 42 -20.66 -10.39 -12.41
CA VAL A 42 -20.75 -8.93 -12.51
C VAL A 42 -19.76 -8.26 -11.55
N PHE A 43 -19.75 -8.65 -10.28
CA PHE A 43 -18.89 -8.03 -9.27
C PHE A 43 -17.42 -8.32 -9.52
N GLY A 44 -17.09 -9.54 -9.95
CA GLY A 44 -15.71 -9.89 -10.34
C GLY A 44 -15.24 -9.05 -11.53
N ALA A 45 -16.06 -8.93 -12.59
CA ALA A 45 -15.74 -8.12 -13.76
C ALA A 45 -15.59 -6.63 -13.42
N GLU A 46 -16.50 -6.05 -12.62
CA GLU A 46 -16.39 -4.66 -12.15
C GLU A 46 -15.10 -4.44 -11.37
N ARG A 47 -14.70 -5.40 -10.54
CA ARG A 47 -13.46 -5.34 -9.76
C ARG A 47 -12.23 -5.43 -10.64
N ILE A 48 -12.21 -6.34 -11.61
CA ILE A 48 -11.12 -6.45 -12.58
C ILE A 48 -10.95 -5.14 -13.35
N LEU A 49 -12.03 -4.58 -13.89
CA LEU A 49 -11.98 -3.30 -14.62
C LEU A 49 -11.45 -2.15 -13.75
N TYR A 50 -11.86 -2.09 -12.49
CA TYR A 50 -11.35 -1.09 -11.55
C TYR A 50 -9.85 -1.28 -11.28
N GLY A 51 -9.39 -2.52 -11.14
CA GLY A 51 -7.97 -2.86 -11.00
C GLY A 51 -7.16 -2.48 -12.24
N VAL A 52 -7.65 -2.82 -13.43
CA VAL A 52 -7.06 -2.45 -14.71
C VAL A 52 -6.94 -0.92 -14.86
N MET A 53 -7.99 -0.17 -14.50
CA MET A 53 -7.95 1.30 -14.51
C MET A 53 -6.83 1.83 -13.60
N LYS A 54 -6.70 1.34 -12.37
CA LYS A 54 -5.63 1.75 -11.46
C LYS A 54 -4.25 1.48 -12.03
N LYS A 55 -4.05 0.27 -12.59
CA LYS A 55 -2.77 -0.12 -13.18
C LYS A 55 -2.48 0.68 -14.45
N MET A 56 -3.30 0.54 -15.47
CA MET A 56 -2.98 1.04 -16.82
C MET A 56 -3.13 2.56 -16.97
N VAL A 57 -4.10 3.17 -16.28
CA VAL A 57 -4.35 4.61 -16.46
C VAL A 57 -3.51 5.45 -15.50
N ILE A 58 -3.24 4.95 -14.29
CA ILE A 58 -2.52 5.72 -13.26
C ILE A 58 -1.07 5.23 -13.13
N ALA A 59 -0.88 3.97 -12.71
CA ALA A 59 0.45 3.49 -12.34
C ALA A 59 1.42 3.48 -13.51
N ASP A 60 1.00 2.90 -14.61
CA ASP A 60 1.82 2.76 -15.81
C ASP A 60 2.14 4.14 -16.42
N ARG A 61 1.16 5.08 -16.41
CA ARG A 61 1.36 6.43 -16.89
C ARG A 61 2.38 7.23 -16.08
N LEU A 62 2.36 7.09 -14.75
CA LEU A 62 3.33 7.74 -13.87
C LEU A 62 4.77 7.19 -14.04
N ASN A 63 4.93 5.98 -14.60
CA ASN A 63 6.19 5.28 -14.65
C ASN A 63 7.30 6.04 -15.38
N ILE A 64 6.97 6.72 -16.49
CA ILE A 64 7.94 7.48 -17.30
C ILE A 64 8.57 8.59 -16.46
N MET A 65 7.74 9.41 -15.83
CA MET A 65 8.19 10.50 -14.97
C MET A 65 9.01 9.99 -13.79
N ILE A 66 8.58 8.92 -13.15
CA ILE A 66 9.27 8.33 -12.00
C ILE A 66 10.65 7.80 -12.42
N LYS A 67 10.73 7.05 -13.52
CA LYS A 67 12.01 6.58 -14.06
C LYS A 67 12.96 7.74 -14.35
N THR A 68 12.48 8.81 -14.99
CA THR A 68 13.25 10.01 -15.30
C THR A 68 13.81 10.66 -14.02
N LEU A 69 12.96 10.88 -13.00
CA LEU A 69 13.38 11.52 -11.74
C LEU A 69 14.35 10.66 -10.91
N TYR A 70 14.13 9.35 -10.85
CA TYR A 70 15.02 8.48 -10.06
C TYR A 70 16.36 8.21 -10.75
N SER A 71 16.39 8.07 -12.08
CA SER A 71 17.64 7.88 -12.82
C SER A 71 18.46 9.16 -12.94
N GLY A 72 17.80 10.29 -13.16
CA GLY A 72 18.40 11.63 -13.30
C GLY A 72 18.36 12.48 -12.03
N TYR A 73 18.24 11.88 -10.83
CA TYR A 73 18.04 12.62 -9.58
C TYR A 73 19.08 13.72 -9.31
N ALA A 74 20.26 13.61 -9.89
CA ALA A 74 21.33 14.60 -9.74
C ALA A 74 21.02 15.93 -10.42
N ASP A 75 20.30 15.88 -11.54
CA ASP A 75 20.01 17.01 -12.42
C ASP A 75 18.77 17.83 -11.99
N TYR A 76 17.99 17.28 -11.05
CA TYR A 76 16.76 17.90 -10.56
C TYR A 76 16.93 18.43 -9.14
N ASP A 77 16.17 19.47 -8.79
CA ASP A 77 16.13 20.08 -7.46
C ASP A 77 15.30 19.27 -6.45
N GLY A 78 15.27 19.76 -5.20
CA GLY A 78 14.55 19.14 -4.10
C GLY A 78 13.02 19.13 -4.29
N GLY A 79 12.45 20.10 -5.00
CA GLY A 79 11.02 20.13 -5.34
C GLY A 79 10.64 18.93 -6.22
N MET A 80 11.47 18.61 -7.21
CA MET A 80 11.28 17.44 -8.07
C MET A 80 11.51 16.12 -7.31
N MET A 81 12.37 16.10 -6.28
CA MET A 81 12.51 14.92 -5.38
C MET A 81 11.24 14.68 -4.54
N VAL A 82 10.56 15.74 -4.11
CA VAL A 82 9.24 15.62 -3.45
C VAL A 82 8.20 15.03 -4.41
N VAL A 83 8.16 15.55 -5.66
CA VAL A 83 7.30 14.99 -6.71
C VAL A 83 7.60 13.51 -6.94
N ALA A 84 8.87 13.13 -7.04
CA ALA A 84 9.30 11.74 -7.22
C ALA A 84 8.78 10.82 -6.11
N ALA A 85 8.88 11.25 -4.84
CA ALA A 85 8.43 10.46 -3.69
C ALA A 85 6.90 10.28 -3.68
N ILE A 86 6.14 11.36 -3.93
CA ILE A 86 4.68 11.32 -3.97
C ILE A 86 4.19 10.50 -5.16
N ALA A 87 4.74 10.74 -6.34
CA ALA A 87 4.35 10.03 -7.56
C ALA A 87 4.65 8.55 -7.46
N TYR A 88 5.82 8.16 -6.92
CA TYR A 88 6.15 6.75 -6.71
C TYR A 88 5.22 6.08 -5.68
N THR A 89 4.92 6.74 -4.58
CA THR A 89 3.98 6.22 -3.58
C THR A 89 2.59 6.01 -4.19
N CYS A 90 2.13 6.94 -5.03
CA CYS A 90 0.89 6.80 -5.79
C CYS A 90 0.97 5.62 -6.78
N GLN A 91 2.02 5.55 -7.58
CA GLN A 91 2.26 4.47 -8.54
C GLN A 91 2.24 3.10 -7.85
N LEU A 92 3.02 2.94 -6.79
CA LEU A 92 3.14 1.69 -6.04
C LEU A 92 1.79 1.22 -5.49
N TYR A 93 1.00 2.15 -4.93
CA TYR A 93 -0.34 1.82 -4.46
C TYR A 93 -1.28 1.42 -5.58
N MET A 94 -1.30 2.16 -6.68
CA MET A 94 -2.19 1.90 -7.80
C MET A 94 -1.82 0.61 -8.53
N GLU A 95 -0.52 0.36 -8.73
CA GLU A 95 0.01 -0.87 -9.29
C GLU A 95 -0.40 -2.08 -8.45
N PHE A 96 0.04 -2.11 -7.19
CA PHE A 96 -0.13 -3.28 -6.34
C PHE A 96 -1.60 -3.51 -5.95
N SER A 97 -2.33 -2.46 -5.55
CA SER A 97 -3.76 -2.62 -5.26
C SER A 97 -4.59 -2.90 -6.51
N GLY A 98 -4.14 -2.43 -7.69
CA GLY A 98 -4.77 -2.71 -8.97
C GLY A 98 -4.64 -4.18 -9.35
N THR A 99 -3.43 -4.73 -9.27
CA THR A 99 -3.16 -6.15 -9.50
C THR A 99 -3.95 -7.02 -8.51
N MET A 100 -3.99 -6.65 -7.22
CA MET A 100 -4.81 -7.36 -6.22
C MET A 100 -6.30 -7.34 -6.58
N ASP A 101 -6.83 -6.22 -7.09
CA ASP A 101 -8.23 -6.18 -7.53
C ASP A 101 -8.48 -7.07 -8.75
N VAL A 102 -7.53 -7.17 -9.68
CA VAL A 102 -7.63 -8.11 -10.81
C VAL A 102 -7.64 -9.56 -10.31
N VAL A 103 -6.73 -9.92 -9.41
CA VAL A 103 -6.62 -11.28 -8.87
C VAL A 103 -7.86 -11.67 -8.07
N ILE A 104 -8.28 -10.81 -7.12
CA ILE A 104 -9.45 -11.09 -6.28
C ILE A 104 -10.74 -11.08 -7.12
N GLY A 105 -10.86 -10.15 -8.09
CA GLY A 105 -11.98 -10.12 -9.03
C GLY A 105 -12.04 -11.38 -9.90
N SER A 106 -10.88 -11.87 -10.37
CA SER A 106 -10.80 -13.12 -11.12
C SER A 106 -11.26 -14.33 -10.28
N ALA A 107 -10.87 -14.41 -9.01
CA ALA A 107 -11.35 -15.43 -8.09
C ALA A 107 -12.87 -15.33 -7.86
N GLU A 108 -13.39 -14.10 -7.73
CA GLU A 108 -14.82 -13.81 -7.54
C GLU A 108 -15.66 -14.31 -8.73
N LEU A 109 -15.11 -14.29 -9.97
CA LEU A 109 -15.80 -14.89 -11.13
C LEU A 109 -16.09 -16.40 -10.94
N PHE A 110 -15.23 -17.10 -10.21
CA PHE A 110 -15.41 -18.52 -9.86
C PHE A 110 -16.18 -18.74 -8.55
N GLY A 111 -16.70 -17.67 -7.93
CA GLY A 111 -17.40 -17.74 -6.65
C GLY A 111 -16.45 -17.91 -5.45
N ILE A 112 -15.14 -17.73 -5.65
CA ILE A 112 -14.12 -17.87 -4.61
C ILE A 112 -13.84 -16.48 -4.02
N VAL A 113 -13.82 -16.39 -2.68
CA VAL A 113 -13.55 -15.17 -1.95
C VAL A 113 -12.13 -15.22 -1.41
N LEU A 114 -11.24 -14.44 -2.00
CA LEU A 114 -9.87 -14.26 -1.50
C LEU A 114 -9.81 -13.13 -0.45
N PRO A 115 -8.82 -13.16 0.47
CA PRO A 115 -8.65 -12.13 1.47
C PRO A 115 -8.25 -10.78 0.85
N GLU A 116 -8.74 -9.69 1.45
CA GLU A 116 -8.35 -8.33 1.04
C GLU A 116 -6.91 -8.03 1.43
N ASN A 117 -6.15 -7.48 0.48
CA ASN A 117 -4.76 -7.09 0.71
C ASN A 117 -4.58 -5.59 0.98
N PHE A 118 -5.58 -4.79 0.66
CA PHE A 118 -5.60 -3.34 0.89
C PHE A 118 -6.94 -2.86 1.45
N LYS A 119 -6.88 -2.01 2.50
CA LYS A 119 -8.06 -1.37 3.11
C LYS A 119 -7.82 0.13 3.29
N ARG A 120 -7.76 0.88 2.17
CA ARG A 120 -7.62 2.35 2.16
C ARG A 120 -6.47 2.85 3.05
N PRO A 121 -5.22 2.46 2.79
CA PRO A 121 -4.08 2.67 3.68
C PRO A 121 -3.78 4.16 3.94
N PHE A 122 -4.05 5.04 2.99
CA PHE A 122 -3.80 6.48 3.13
C PHE A 122 -4.79 7.25 4.01
N PHE A 123 -5.80 6.56 4.58
CA PHE A 123 -6.63 7.10 5.67
C PHE A 123 -6.08 6.78 7.06
N SER A 124 -4.93 6.16 7.15
CA SER A 124 -4.30 5.75 8.40
C SER A 124 -3.78 6.94 9.20
N LYS A 125 -4.01 6.91 10.50
CA LYS A 125 -3.63 7.95 11.46
C LYS A 125 -2.30 7.68 12.16
N SER A 126 -1.68 6.52 11.88
CA SER A 126 -0.37 6.11 12.37
C SER A 126 0.29 5.12 11.42
N ILE A 127 1.62 4.99 11.51
CA ILE A 127 2.37 4.00 10.72
C ILE A 127 1.94 2.56 11.07
N SER A 128 1.66 2.27 12.34
CA SER A 128 1.12 0.95 12.72
C SER A 128 -0.22 0.66 12.05
N GLU A 129 -1.15 1.64 12.00
CA GLU A 129 -2.43 1.49 11.32
C GLU A 129 -2.23 1.34 9.80
N PHE A 130 -1.29 2.09 9.19
CA PHE A 130 -0.97 1.97 7.77
C PHE A 130 -0.64 0.52 7.40
N TRP A 131 0.23 -0.13 8.14
CA TRP A 131 0.64 -1.51 7.89
C TRP A 131 -0.44 -2.57 8.22
N THR A 132 -1.50 -2.21 8.94
CA THR A 132 -2.70 -3.07 9.06
C THR A 132 -3.66 -2.92 7.89
N ARG A 133 -3.44 -1.94 7.02
CA ARG A 133 -4.27 -1.61 5.85
C ARG A 133 -3.54 -1.80 4.52
N TRP A 134 -2.21 -1.95 4.55
CA TRP A 134 -1.31 -2.16 3.41
C TRP A 134 -0.74 -3.56 3.46
N HIS A 135 -0.81 -4.30 2.34
CA HIS A 135 -0.30 -5.67 2.20
C HIS A 135 -0.68 -6.57 3.40
N ILE A 136 -1.98 -6.60 3.67
CA ILE A 136 -2.55 -7.15 4.91
C ILE A 136 -2.15 -8.60 5.11
N THR A 137 -2.15 -9.40 4.04
CA THR A 137 -1.86 -10.84 4.11
C THR A 137 -0.41 -11.11 4.49
N LEU A 138 0.55 -10.33 3.97
CA LEU A 138 1.95 -10.40 4.38
C LEU A 138 2.12 -9.95 5.84
N GLY A 139 1.48 -8.84 6.22
CA GLY A 139 1.50 -8.34 7.60
C GLY A 139 0.97 -9.36 8.61
N THR A 140 -0.13 -10.05 8.27
CA THR A 140 -0.67 -11.12 9.12
C THR A 140 0.24 -12.33 9.16
N TRP A 141 0.91 -12.67 8.05
CA TRP A 141 1.88 -13.76 8.01
C TRP A 141 3.07 -13.48 8.95
N PHE A 142 3.70 -12.30 8.84
CA PHE A 142 4.79 -11.90 9.74
C PHE A 142 4.36 -11.86 11.22
N ARG A 143 3.14 -11.36 11.48
CA ARG A 143 2.59 -11.33 12.85
C ARG A 143 2.49 -12.73 13.44
N ASP A 144 1.92 -13.68 12.70
CA ASP A 144 1.56 -14.98 13.24
C ASP A 144 2.75 -15.95 13.26
N TYR A 145 3.66 -15.86 12.26
CA TYR A 145 4.79 -16.78 12.16
C TYR A 145 6.11 -16.25 12.72
N ILE A 146 6.24 -14.93 12.93
CA ILE A 146 7.47 -14.35 13.48
C ILE A 146 7.18 -13.59 14.79
N PHE A 147 6.27 -12.62 14.77
CA PHE A 147 6.05 -11.76 15.94
C PHE A 147 5.53 -12.54 17.14
N TYR A 148 4.46 -13.30 17.01
CA TYR A 148 3.89 -14.05 18.12
C TYR A 148 4.82 -15.17 18.64
N PRO A 149 5.44 -16.03 17.81
CA PRO A 149 6.39 -17.02 18.31
C PRO A 149 7.54 -16.42 19.12
N ILE A 150 8.10 -15.28 18.68
CA ILE A 150 9.15 -14.59 19.41
C ILE A 150 8.60 -13.97 20.70
N SER A 151 7.58 -13.13 20.60
CA SER A 151 7.06 -12.35 21.75
C SER A 151 6.48 -13.23 22.85
N MET A 152 5.90 -14.39 22.49
CA MET A 152 5.33 -15.37 23.44
C MET A 152 6.33 -16.41 23.93
N SER A 153 7.56 -16.40 23.47
CA SER A 153 8.60 -17.35 23.91
C SER A 153 8.91 -17.20 25.40
N LYS A 154 9.35 -18.31 26.02
CA LYS A 154 9.72 -18.32 27.44
C LYS A 154 10.77 -17.24 27.81
N PRO A 155 11.85 -17.00 27.00
CA PRO A 155 12.80 -15.91 27.25
C PRO A 155 12.15 -14.53 27.23
N MET A 156 11.28 -14.24 26.24
CA MET A 156 10.62 -12.94 26.12
C MET A 156 9.61 -12.70 27.26
N LYS A 157 8.86 -13.72 27.67
CA LYS A 157 7.97 -13.62 28.85
C LYS A 157 8.76 -13.32 30.13
N ARG A 158 9.93 -13.97 30.33
CA ARG A 158 10.83 -13.67 31.46
C ARG A 158 11.38 -12.25 31.40
N LEU A 159 11.82 -11.81 30.20
CA LEU A 159 12.31 -10.46 29.99
C LEU A 159 11.22 -9.42 30.30
N THR A 160 10.00 -9.61 29.75
CA THR A 160 8.83 -8.76 30.02
C THR A 160 8.54 -8.65 31.51
N SER A 161 8.53 -9.79 32.24
CA SER A 161 8.26 -9.80 33.68
C SER A 161 9.32 -9.04 34.49
N LYS A 162 10.62 -9.24 34.16
CA LYS A 162 11.73 -8.52 34.78
C LYS A 162 11.69 -7.02 34.48
N ALA A 163 11.47 -6.67 33.20
CA ALA A 163 11.41 -5.30 32.76
C ALA A 163 10.19 -4.56 33.35
N ARG A 164 9.04 -5.21 33.44
CA ARG A 164 7.83 -4.64 34.07
C ARG A 164 8.09 -4.26 35.53
N LYS A 165 8.79 -5.09 36.30
CA LYS A 165 9.14 -4.78 37.69
C LYS A 165 10.10 -3.58 37.80
N LYS A 166 10.98 -3.39 36.82
CA LYS A 166 12.03 -2.36 36.86
C LYS A 166 11.59 -1.01 36.26
N ILE A 167 10.84 -1.03 35.14
CA ILE A 167 10.51 0.17 34.36
C ILE A 167 8.98 0.36 34.14
N GLY A 168 8.16 -0.43 34.85
CA GLY A 168 6.70 -0.26 34.88
C GLY A 168 5.93 -0.99 33.79
N ASN A 169 4.62 -0.87 33.89
CA ASN A 169 3.68 -1.67 33.09
C ASN A 169 3.59 -1.26 31.60
N HIS A 170 4.01 -0.06 31.26
CA HIS A 170 4.04 0.39 29.85
C HIS A 170 5.34 -0.05 29.17
N PHE A 171 6.49 0.34 29.70
CA PHE A 171 7.78 0.09 29.06
C PHE A 171 8.27 -1.34 29.15
N GLY A 172 7.86 -2.09 30.19
CA GLY A 172 8.26 -3.48 30.35
C GLY A 172 7.82 -4.38 29.19
N PRO A 173 6.54 -4.46 28.84
CA PRO A 173 6.06 -5.19 27.68
C PRO A 173 6.58 -4.63 26.35
N LEU A 174 6.82 -3.32 26.27
CA LEU A 174 7.30 -2.66 25.05
C LEU A 174 8.68 -3.15 24.61
N ILE A 175 9.59 -3.46 25.56
CA ILE A 175 10.93 -3.98 25.22
C ILE A 175 10.82 -5.30 24.48
N ALA A 176 10.10 -6.28 25.02
CA ALA A 176 9.97 -7.59 24.38
C ALA A 176 9.19 -7.49 23.05
N GLY A 177 8.15 -6.67 23.02
CA GLY A 177 7.41 -6.38 21.78
C GLY A 177 8.29 -5.72 20.72
N SER A 178 9.15 -4.79 21.12
CA SER A 178 10.09 -4.12 20.19
C SER A 178 11.14 -5.07 19.64
N ILE A 179 11.63 -6.04 20.42
CA ILE A 179 12.56 -7.07 19.92
C ILE A 179 11.88 -7.92 18.84
N ALA A 180 10.67 -8.39 19.09
CA ALA A 180 9.92 -9.15 18.10
C ALA A 180 9.62 -8.31 16.83
N LEU A 181 9.25 -7.04 17.03
CA LEU A 181 8.99 -6.10 15.94
C LEU A 181 10.25 -5.80 15.13
N PHE A 182 11.41 -5.66 15.79
CA PHE A 182 12.70 -5.47 15.10
C PHE A 182 12.99 -6.65 14.16
N VAL A 183 12.79 -7.88 14.63
CA VAL A 183 12.99 -9.07 13.80
C VAL A 183 12.03 -9.09 12.61
N VAL A 184 10.75 -8.77 12.84
CA VAL A 184 9.75 -8.68 11.75
C VAL A 184 10.20 -7.68 10.68
N TRP A 185 10.62 -6.48 11.06
CA TRP A 185 10.99 -5.43 10.10
C TRP A 185 12.33 -5.70 9.41
N LEU A 186 13.25 -6.37 10.09
CA LEU A 186 14.49 -6.84 9.48
C LEU A 186 14.19 -7.88 8.39
N PHE A 187 13.35 -8.87 8.69
CA PHE A 187 12.95 -9.88 7.71
C PHE A 187 12.08 -9.29 6.60
N ASN A 188 11.24 -8.31 6.89
CA ASN A 188 10.48 -7.60 5.86
C ASN A 188 11.42 -6.90 4.87
N GLY A 189 12.45 -6.20 5.36
CA GLY A 189 13.47 -5.59 4.48
C GLY A 189 14.22 -6.63 3.65
N LEU A 190 14.68 -7.72 4.26
CA LEU A 190 15.37 -8.81 3.57
C LEU A 190 14.49 -9.53 2.55
N TRP A 191 13.22 -9.65 2.82
CA TRP A 191 12.25 -10.25 1.90
C TRP A 191 12.11 -9.46 0.60
N HIS A 192 12.26 -8.14 0.64
CA HIS A 192 12.26 -7.29 -0.55
C HIS A 192 13.58 -7.34 -1.35
N GLY A 193 14.65 -7.91 -0.80
CA GLY A 193 15.93 -8.08 -1.48
C GLY A 193 17.15 -7.83 -0.61
N ALA A 194 18.33 -8.17 -1.13
CA ALA A 194 19.60 -8.07 -0.41
C ALA A 194 20.20 -6.63 -0.35
N GLY A 195 19.53 -5.64 -0.94
CA GLY A 195 20.00 -4.25 -0.97
C GLY A 195 19.88 -3.54 0.38
N TRP A 196 20.90 -2.78 0.78
CA TRP A 196 20.89 -2.01 2.02
C TRP A 196 19.72 -1.02 2.12
N HIS A 197 19.20 -0.52 1.02
CA HIS A 197 18.03 0.37 0.99
C HIS A 197 16.76 -0.36 1.45
N TYR A 198 16.59 -1.65 1.17
CA TYR A 198 15.45 -2.44 1.66
C TYR A 198 15.56 -2.70 3.18
N ILE A 199 16.77 -3.01 3.67
CA ILE A 199 17.00 -3.16 5.11
C ILE A 199 16.75 -1.83 5.83
N CYS A 200 17.22 -0.72 5.25
CA CYS A 200 16.99 0.61 5.79
C CYS A 200 15.51 0.99 5.78
N PHE A 201 14.76 0.64 4.74
CA PHE A 201 13.29 0.79 4.68
C PHE A 201 12.61 0.05 5.84
N GLY A 202 12.95 -1.21 6.07
CA GLY A 202 12.42 -1.97 7.20
C GLY A 202 12.76 -1.34 8.54
N MET A 203 14.02 -0.96 8.74
CA MET A 203 14.46 -0.31 9.99
C MET A 203 13.85 1.07 10.20
N TYR A 204 13.62 1.84 9.14
CA TYR A 204 12.89 3.10 9.20
C TYR A 204 11.49 2.91 9.79
N HIS A 205 10.72 1.94 9.28
CA HIS A 205 9.39 1.66 9.79
C HIS A 205 9.40 1.08 11.21
N PHE A 206 10.39 0.22 11.53
CA PHE A 206 10.60 -0.24 12.90
C PHE A 206 10.79 0.93 13.86
N VAL A 207 11.69 1.86 13.56
CA VAL A 207 11.97 3.02 14.41
C VAL A 207 10.74 3.89 14.58
N LEU A 208 10.01 4.18 13.51
CA LEU A 208 8.77 4.97 13.57
C LEU A 208 7.71 4.33 14.46
N ILE A 209 7.51 3.01 14.37
CA ILE A 209 6.52 2.29 15.17
C ILE A 209 6.96 2.20 16.62
N ALA A 210 8.21 1.81 16.88
CA ALA A 210 8.75 1.66 18.23
C ALA A 210 8.77 3.00 18.98
N SER A 211 9.22 4.08 18.33
CA SER A 211 9.22 5.42 18.93
C SER A 211 7.81 5.93 19.20
N ALA A 212 6.86 5.75 18.26
CA ALA A 212 5.47 6.11 18.47
C ALA A 212 4.86 5.41 19.69
N ASN A 213 5.11 4.10 19.84
CA ASN A 213 4.64 3.33 20.98
C ASN A 213 5.31 3.79 22.30
N ALA A 214 6.60 4.15 22.27
CA ALA A 214 7.32 4.62 23.45
C ALA A 214 6.80 5.97 23.94
N VAL A 215 6.50 6.90 23.04
CA VAL A 215 6.03 8.25 23.39
C VAL A 215 4.51 8.36 23.60
N GLU A 216 3.76 7.29 23.33
CA GLU A 216 2.28 7.28 23.40
C GLU A 216 1.71 7.81 24.73
N PRO A 217 2.21 7.44 25.94
CA PRO A 217 1.68 7.96 27.19
C PRO A 217 1.89 9.46 27.34
N TYR A 218 3.02 9.97 26.85
CA TYR A 218 3.34 11.40 26.92
C TYR A 218 2.47 12.20 25.95
N THR A 219 2.31 11.67 24.72
CA THR A 219 1.44 12.28 23.70
C THR A 219 0.00 12.35 24.21
N LYS A 220 -0.51 11.28 24.84
CA LYS A 220 -1.86 11.25 25.41
C LYS A 220 -2.03 12.33 26.46
N LYS A 221 -1.15 12.42 27.45
CA LYS A 221 -1.18 13.45 28.49
C LYS A 221 -1.12 14.87 27.94
N LEU A 222 -0.27 15.09 26.92
CA LEU A 222 -0.16 16.40 26.27
C LEU A 222 -1.47 16.81 25.58
N LEU A 223 -2.10 15.90 24.83
CA LEU A 223 -3.35 16.16 24.14
C LEU A 223 -4.50 16.41 25.12
N GLU A 224 -4.57 15.67 26.23
CA GLU A 224 -5.52 15.89 27.31
C GLU A 224 -5.33 17.31 27.92
N LYS A 225 -4.08 17.72 28.20
CA LYS A 225 -3.76 19.06 28.71
C LYS A 225 -4.14 20.18 27.72
N LEU A 226 -4.00 19.92 26.43
CA LEU A 226 -4.33 20.88 25.36
C LEU A 226 -5.82 20.81 24.94
N HIS A 227 -6.64 19.95 25.58
CA HIS A 227 -8.04 19.70 25.23
C HIS A 227 -8.27 19.34 23.76
N ILE A 228 -7.28 18.68 23.13
CA ILE A 228 -7.35 18.27 21.72
C ILE A 228 -7.96 16.87 21.64
N ARG A 229 -9.08 16.75 20.95
CA ARG A 229 -9.73 15.47 20.65
C ARG A 229 -9.00 14.74 19.53
N ARG A 230 -8.47 13.54 19.85
CA ARG A 230 -7.57 12.79 18.98
C ARG A 230 -8.21 12.30 17.67
N GLU A 231 -9.50 12.00 17.70
CA GLU A 231 -10.23 11.41 16.57
C GLU A 231 -11.09 12.42 15.80
N GLU A 232 -11.01 13.70 16.14
CA GLU A 232 -11.87 14.73 15.56
C GLU A 232 -11.07 15.87 14.92
N GLY A 233 -11.73 16.58 13.99
CA GLY A 233 -11.30 17.85 13.43
C GLY A 233 -9.92 17.83 12.76
N GLY A 234 -9.23 18.95 12.86
CA GLY A 234 -7.93 19.19 12.21
C GLY A 234 -6.82 18.27 12.69
N TYR A 235 -6.85 17.82 13.96
CA TYR A 235 -5.82 16.90 14.47
C TYR A 235 -5.90 15.51 13.83
N LYS A 236 -7.10 15.00 13.55
CA LYS A 236 -7.27 13.76 12.76
C LYS A 236 -6.69 13.92 11.35
N CYS A 237 -7.01 15.03 10.68
CA CYS A 237 -6.46 15.34 9.36
C CYS A 237 -4.93 15.44 9.40
N PHE A 238 -4.36 16.17 10.36
CA PHE A 238 -2.91 16.25 10.56
C PHE A 238 -2.26 14.88 10.73
N ARG A 239 -2.86 13.96 11.51
CA ARG A 239 -2.34 12.60 11.70
C ARG A 239 -2.31 11.82 10.39
N ILE A 240 -3.37 11.93 9.57
CA ILE A 240 -3.45 11.27 8.26
C ILE A 240 -2.36 11.80 7.32
N VAL A 241 -2.26 13.13 7.17
CA VAL A 241 -1.27 13.78 6.30
C VAL A 241 0.15 13.44 6.75
N ARG A 242 0.45 13.60 8.05
CA ARG A 242 1.76 13.22 8.61
C ARG A 242 2.11 11.76 8.31
N THR A 243 1.14 10.83 8.48
CA THR A 243 1.38 9.41 8.22
C THR A 243 1.66 9.17 6.74
N ALA A 244 0.91 9.79 5.83
CA ALA A 244 1.14 9.70 4.40
C ALA A 244 2.53 10.23 4.01
N LEU A 245 2.95 11.39 4.56
CA LEU A 245 4.29 11.95 4.29
C LEU A 245 5.41 11.03 4.79
N LEU A 246 5.28 10.45 5.99
CA LEU A 246 6.25 9.48 6.51
C LEU A 246 6.31 8.23 5.63
N VAL A 247 5.18 7.77 5.10
CA VAL A 247 5.16 6.66 4.13
C VAL A 247 5.87 7.05 2.84
N CYS A 248 5.63 8.24 2.28
CA CYS A 248 6.33 8.71 1.07
C CYS A 248 7.86 8.72 1.23
N ILE A 249 8.36 9.09 2.42
CA ILE A 249 9.80 9.01 2.73
C ILE A 249 10.29 7.55 2.73
N GLY A 250 9.53 6.65 3.33
CA GLY A 250 9.83 5.21 3.32
C GLY A 250 9.87 4.66 1.89
N GLU A 251 8.87 4.95 1.09
CA GLU A 251 8.77 4.48 -0.30
C GLU A 251 9.87 5.08 -1.21
N LEU A 252 10.32 6.32 -0.94
CA LEU A 252 11.49 6.88 -1.63
C LEU A 252 12.75 6.06 -1.31
N ILE A 253 12.98 5.69 -0.04
CA ILE A 253 14.12 4.85 0.36
C ILE A 253 14.02 3.48 -0.32
N PHE A 254 12.82 2.91 -0.38
CA PHE A 254 12.56 1.63 -1.02
C PHE A 254 12.88 1.64 -2.53
N ARG A 255 12.46 2.68 -3.25
CA ARG A 255 12.60 2.79 -4.71
C ARG A 255 14.00 3.17 -5.16
N ALA A 256 14.77 3.86 -4.33
CA ALA A 256 16.09 4.32 -4.70
C ALA A 256 17.03 3.13 -4.95
N GLY A 257 17.78 3.16 -6.05
CA GLY A 257 18.68 2.06 -6.44
C GLY A 257 19.81 1.78 -5.44
N SER A 258 20.02 2.66 -4.44
CA SER A 258 20.91 2.44 -3.31
C SER A 258 20.59 3.38 -2.15
N LEU A 259 21.02 3.01 -0.95
CA LEU A 259 20.89 3.87 0.24
C LEU A 259 21.58 5.24 0.05
N ARG A 260 22.71 5.28 -0.65
CA ARG A 260 23.42 6.54 -0.96
C ARG A 260 22.56 7.47 -1.82
N ILE A 261 21.87 6.94 -2.82
CA ILE A 261 20.96 7.70 -3.69
C ILE A 261 19.78 8.21 -2.86
N ALA A 262 19.14 7.34 -2.06
CA ALA A 262 18.04 7.73 -1.19
C ALA A 262 18.41 8.91 -0.29
N MET A 263 19.57 8.84 0.36
CA MET A 263 20.03 9.91 1.26
C MET A 263 20.35 11.21 0.52
N ARG A 264 20.86 11.13 -0.71
CA ARG A 264 21.07 12.32 -1.56
C ARG A 264 19.76 12.96 -1.98
N MET A 265 18.77 12.17 -2.42
CA MET A 265 17.44 12.65 -2.77
C MET A 265 16.77 13.32 -1.56
N LEU A 266 16.79 12.67 -0.39
CA LEU A 266 16.26 13.24 0.85
C LEU A 266 16.97 14.54 1.24
N LYS A 267 18.31 14.60 1.12
CA LYS A 267 19.06 15.83 1.40
C LYS A 267 18.62 16.96 0.47
N LYS A 268 18.48 16.70 -0.83
CA LYS A 268 18.04 17.71 -1.82
C LYS A 268 16.66 18.29 -1.47
N MET A 269 15.73 17.51 -0.95
CA MET A 269 14.41 18.01 -0.52
C MET A 269 14.49 19.17 0.48
N PHE A 270 15.56 19.22 1.31
CA PHE A 270 15.71 20.24 2.35
C PHE A 270 16.75 21.31 2.00
N THR A 271 17.78 20.98 1.20
CA THR A 271 18.90 21.88 0.93
C THR A 271 18.85 22.57 -0.42
N ASP A 272 18.05 22.04 -1.36
CA ASP A 272 18.02 22.47 -2.76
C ASP A 272 16.56 22.56 -3.25
N PHE A 273 15.63 22.90 -2.36
CA PHE A 273 14.21 23.00 -2.73
C PHE A 273 13.93 24.28 -3.50
N ASN A 274 13.36 24.15 -4.73
CA ASN A 274 13.03 25.29 -5.56
C ASN A 274 11.57 25.21 -6.06
N PHE A 275 10.80 26.25 -5.81
CA PHE A 275 9.42 26.34 -6.33
C PHE A 275 9.35 26.62 -7.85
N ARG A 276 10.41 27.16 -8.43
CA ARG A 276 10.45 27.54 -9.85
C ARG A 276 10.22 26.31 -10.75
N SER A 277 10.73 25.16 -10.39
CA SER A 277 10.60 23.91 -11.17
C SER A 277 9.16 23.44 -11.36
N PHE A 278 8.22 23.96 -10.58
CA PHE A 278 6.78 23.71 -10.79
C PHE A 278 6.15 24.63 -11.85
N THR A 279 6.82 25.70 -12.23
CA THR A 279 6.26 26.76 -13.11
C THR A 279 7.08 27.01 -14.37
N ASP A 280 8.34 26.61 -14.44
CA ASP A 280 9.26 26.85 -15.54
C ASP A 280 9.20 25.79 -16.66
N GLY A 281 8.26 24.84 -16.55
CA GLY A 281 8.10 23.75 -17.51
C GLY A 281 8.89 22.48 -17.17
N THR A 282 9.75 22.49 -16.16
CA THR A 282 10.52 21.29 -15.73
C THR A 282 9.61 20.10 -15.51
N LEU A 283 8.49 20.29 -14.80
CA LEU A 283 7.53 19.21 -14.52
C LEU A 283 6.94 18.58 -15.79
N LEU A 284 6.69 19.38 -16.84
CA LEU A 284 6.13 18.91 -18.11
C LEU A 284 7.18 18.27 -19.05
N ASN A 285 8.46 18.43 -18.74
CA ASN A 285 9.58 17.84 -19.48
C ASN A 285 10.03 16.48 -18.92
N LEU A 286 9.29 15.93 -17.97
CA LEU A 286 9.59 14.61 -17.34
C LEU A 286 9.00 13.43 -18.11
N GLY A 287 8.56 13.62 -19.35
CA GLY A 287 7.95 12.60 -20.20
C GLY A 287 6.42 12.48 -20.04
N MET A 288 5.79 13.40 -19.31
CA MET A 288 4.33 13.55 -19.18
C MET A 288 3.91 14.96 -19.57
N ASP A 289 2.88 15.07 -20.41
CA ASP A 289 2.29 16.35 -20.77
C ASP A 289 1.15 16.76 -19.80
N LYS A 290 0.58 17.96 -20.05
CA LYS A 290 -0.52 18.48 -19.21
C LYS A 290 -1.77 17.60 -19.21
N TYR A 291 -2.01 16.86 -20.31
CA TYR A 291 -3.17 15.97 -20.42
C TYR A 291 -2.93 14.68 -19.65
N ASP A 292 -1.69 14.17 -19.65
CA ASP A 292 -1.29 13.04 -18.80
C ASP A 292 -1.52 13.34 -17.32
N PHE A 293 -1.10 14.52 -16.86
CA PHE A 293 -1.35 14.97 -15.49
C PHE A 293 -2.85 15.10 -15.18
N LEU A 294 -3.65 15.61 -16.11
CA LEU A 294 -5.09 15.73 -15.96
C LEU A 294 -5.75 14.34 -15.84
N ILE A 295 -5.38 13.39 -16.71
CA ILE A 295 -5.90 12.03 -16.69
C ILE A 295 -5.56 11.35 -15.35
N VAL A 296 -4.32 11.47 -14.90
CA VAL A 296 -3.90 10.93 -13.59
C VAL A 296 -4.70 11.59 -12.47
N ALA A 297 -4.82 12.92 -12.46
CA ALA A 297 -5.55 13.65 -11.42
C ALA A 297 -7.02 13.24 -11.34
N VAL A 298 -7.71 13.15 -12.49
CA VAL A 298 -9.11 12.71 -12.55
C VAL A 298 -9.24 11.26 -12.07
N SER A 299 -8.34 10.37 -12.49
CA SER A 299 -8.38 8.96 -12.10
C SER A 299 -8.10 8.78 -10.61
N VAL A 300 -7.13 9.49 -10.05
CA VAL A 300 -6.84 9.49 -8.60
C VAL A 300 -8.03 10.06 -7.82
N LEU A 301 -8.70 11.09 -8.33
CA LEU A 301 -9.92 11.63 -7.72
C LEU A 301 -11.05 10.58 -7.68
N ILE A 302 -11.24 9.83 -8.75
CA ILE A 302 -12.22 8.71 -8.79
C ILE A 302 -11.89 7.69 -7.69
N VAL A 303 -10.62 7.25 -7.60
CA VAL A 303 -10.17 6.31 -6.55
C VAL A 303 -10.37 6.89 -5.16
N LEU A 304 -10.09 8.18 -4.96
CA LEU A 304 -10.29 8.87 -3.69
C LEU A 304 -11.77 8.93 -3.29
N VAL A 305 -12.67 9.28 -4.20
CA VAL A 305 -14.12 9.32 -3.94
C VAL A 305 -14.64 7.94 -3.56
N ILE A 306 -14.25 6.88 -4.29
CA ILE A 306 -14.60 5.49 -3.97
C ILE A 306 -14.04 5.11 -2.59
N SER A 307 -12.79 5.50 -2.30
CA SER A 307 -12.16 5.21 -1.01
C SER A 307 -12.86 5.93 0.15
N ILE A 308 -13.27 7.18 -0.02
CA ILE A 308 -14.06 7.94 0.98
C ILE A 308 -15.42 7.27 1.21
N ALA A 309 -16.11 6.88 0.16
CA ALA A 309 -17.39 6.18 0.26
C ALA A 309 -17.23 4.86 1.06
N ASN A 310 -16.24 4.06 0.69
CA ASN A 310 -15.94 2.81 1.39
C ASN A 310 -15.50 3.03 2.86
N GLU A 311 -14.76 4.11 3.18
CA GLU A 311 -14.40 4.45 4.57
C GLU A 311 -15.62 4.82 5.42
N ARG A 312 -16.67 5.34 4.77
CA ARG A 312 -17.98 5.62 5.38
C ARG A 312 -18.92 4.42 5.41
N GLY A 313 -18.45 3.22 5.01
CA GLY A 313 -19.25 2.00 4.99
C GLY A 313 -20.19 1.85 3.77
N ILE A 314 -20.02 2.70 2.74
CA ILE A 314 -20.82 2.65 1.52
C ILE A 314 -20.11 1.77 0.49
N CYS A 315 -20.62 0.57 0.20
CA CYS A 315 -20.11 -0.29 -0.85
C CYS A 315 -20.65 0.15 -2.22
N ILE A 316 -19.80 0.76 -3.05
CA ILE A 316 -20.19 1.32 -4.36
C ILE A 316 -20.78 0.23 -5.28
N ARG A 317 -20.17 -0.96 -5.35
CA ARG A 317 -20.66 -2.06 -6.19
C ARG A 317 -22.09 -2.50 -5.81
N GLN A 318 -22.36 -2.61 -4.50
CA GLN A 318 -23.70 -2.94 -4.01
C GLN A 318 -24.71 -1.85 -4.37
N LYS A 319 -24.33 -0.58 -4.16
CA LYS A 319 -25.19 0.56 -4.54
C LYS A 319 -25.43 0.65 -6.04
N LEU A 320 -24.45 0.29 -6.86
CA LEU A 320 -24.60 0.22 -8.31
C LEU A 320 -25.56 -0.92 -8.70
N ALA A 321 -25.46 -2.08 -8.06
CA ALA A 321 -26.34 -3.22 -8.30
C ALA A 321 -27.83 -2.92 -8.02
N GLU A 322 -28.14 -1.98 -7.12
CA GLU A 322 -29.50 -1.51 -6.81
C GLU A 322 -30.06 -0.55 -7.89
N LYS A 323 -29.22 -0.05 -8.82
CA LYS A 323 -29.64 0.90 -9.86
C LYS A 323 -30.28 0.20 -11.07
N LYS A 324 -31.01 0.99 -11.86
CA LYS A 324 -31.57 0.52 -13.13
C LYS A 324 -30.49 -0.03 -14.05
N VAL A 325 -30.81 -1.04 -14.84
CA VAL A 325 -29.90 -1.73 -15.77
C VAL A 325 -29.15 -0.74 -16.66
N VAL A 326 -29.83 0.26 -17.20
CA VAL A 326 -29.20 1.31 -18.05
C VAL A 326 -28.07 2.04 -17.32
N VAL A 327 -28.27 2.43 -16.06
CA VAL A 327 -27.25 3.11 -15.25
C VAL A 327 -26.05 2.19 -14.99
N ARG A 328 -26.31 0.93 -14.67
CA ARG A 328 -25.26 -0.08 -14.45
C ARG A 328 -24.39 -0.25 -15.68
N TRP A 329 -25.03 -0.46 -16.84
CA TRP A 329 -24.31 -0.60 -18.11
C TRP A 329 -23.58 0.68 -18.50
N ALA A 330 -24.17 1.86 -18.32
CA ALA A 330 -23.49 3.13 -18.59
C ALA A 330 -22.20 3.28 -17.78
N VAL A 331 -22.20 2.90 -16.50
CA VAL A 331 -21.01 2.94 -15.65
C VAL A 331 -19.95 1.92 -16.11
N VAL A 332 -20.36 0.66 -16.38
CA VAL A 332 -19.44 -0.40 -16.83
C VAL A 332 -18.82 -0.05 -18.18
N TYR A 333 -19.64 0.31 -19.18
CA TYR A 333 -19.13 0.72 -20.49
C TYR A 333 -18.28 1.99 -20.41
N GLY A 334 -18.69 2.96 -19.58
CA GLY A 334 -17.90 4.16 -19.32
C GLY A 334 -16.51 3.82 -18.79
N LEU A 335 -16.41 2.87 -17.85
CA LEU A 335 -15.12 2.43 -17.30
C LEU A 335 -14.29 1.64 -18.34
N ILE A 336 -14.93 0.78 -19.14
CA ILE A 336 -14.26 0.07 -20.24
C ILE A 336 -13.67 1.07 -21.24
N LEU A 337 -14.48 2.00 -21.72
CA LEU A 337 -14.04 3.03 -22.68
C LEU A 337 -12.94 3.92 -22.06
N PHE A 338 -13.06 4.24 -20.77
CA PHE A 338 -12.05 5.01 -20.09
C PHE A 338 -10.70 4.26 -20.05
N CYS A 339 -10.70 2.96 -19.77
CA CYS A 339 -9.47 2.15 -19.82
C CYS A 339 -8.91 2.03 -21.24
N ILE A 340 -9.77 1.86 -22.25
CA ILE A 340 -9.35 1.75 -23.67
C ILE A 340 -8.77 3.06 -24.19
N ILE A 341 -9.41 4.20 -23.91
CA ILE A 341 -8.99 5.51 -24.44
C ILE A 341 -7.79 6.06 -23.68
N PHE A 342 -7.77 5.91 -22.34
CA PHE A 342 -6.77 6.53 -21.48
C PHE A 342 -5.76 5.56 -20.87
N GLY A 343 -5.82 4.28 -21.21
CA GLY A 343 -4.80 3.31 -20.79
C GLY A 343 -3.44 3.67 -21.40
N ALA A 344 -2.37 3.49 -20.64
CA ALA A 344 -1.01 3.67 -21.11
C ALA A 344 -0.53 2.39 -21.79
N TYR A 345 -0.66 2.31 -23.10
CA TYR A 345 -0.22 1.23 -23.98
C TYR A 345 0.21 1.78 -25.35
N GLY A 346 1.00 1.02 -26.11
CA GLY A 346 1.47 1.40 -27.43
C GLY A 346 2.98 1.37 -27.59
N MET A 347 3.50 1.79 -28.77
CA MET A 347 4.90 1.60 -29.17
C MET A 347 5.93 2.29 -28.26
N ASN A 348 5.57 3.36 -27.57
CA ASN A 348 6.47 4.11 -26.67
C ASN A 348 6.24 3.81 -25.21
N TYR A 349 5.46 2.76 -24.91
CA TYR A 349 5.08 2.42 -23.56
C TYR A 349 5.87 1.22 -23.03
N THR A 350 6.52 1.39 -21.90
CA THR A 350 7.13 0.29 -21.13
C THR A 350 6.27 0.03 -19.90
N PRO A 351 5.61 -1.14 -19.79
CA PRO A 351 4.82 -1.47 -18.61
C PRO A 351 5.69 -1.44 -17.36
N VAL A 352 5.07 -1.18 -16.23
CA VAL A 352 5.71 -1.41 -14.93
C VAL A 352 5.83 -2.92 -14.76
N ASP A 353 7.04 -3.41 -14.52
CA ASP A 353 7.23 -4.80 -14.15
C ASP A 353 6.45 -5.07 -12.85
N PRO A 354 5.72 -6.19 -12.74
CA PRO A 354 5.07 -6.56 -11.50
C PRO A 354 6.07 -6.52 -10.35
N ILE A 355 5.64 -6.01 -9.18
CA ILE A 355 6.54 -5.76 -8.04
C ILE A 355 7.30 -7.01 -7.63
N TYR A 356 6.75 -8.19 -7.91
CA TYR A 356 7.33 -9.50 -7.57
C TYR A 356 7.89 -10.27 -8.78
N ALA A 357 7.95 -9.70 -9.98
CA ALA A 357 8.51 -10.38 -11.17
C ALA A 357 10.02 -10.60 -11.11
N GLY A 358 10.71 -10.03 -10.13
CA GLY A 358 12.15 -10.17 -9.93
C GLY A 358 12.58 -11.22 -8.90
N PHE A 359 11.65 -12.00 -8.35
CA PHE A 359 11.93 -13.04 -7.33
C PHE A 359 11.81 -14.44 -7.91
#